data_0a1e4bb223c18d259b8cb58af9f20fd4
#
_entry.id   0a1e4bb223c18d259b8cb58af9f20fd4
#
_cell.length_a   1.000
_cell.length_b   1.000
_cell.length_c   1.000
_cell.angle_alpha   90.00
_cell.angle_beta   90.00
_cell.angle_gamma   90.00
#
_symmetry.space_group_name_H-M   'P 1'
#
loop_
_entity.id
_entity.type
_entity.pdbx_description
1 polymer ?
#
loop_
_entity_poly.entity_id
_entity_poly.type
_entity_poly.pdbx_seq_one_letter_code
_entity_poly.pdbx_strand_id
1 'polypeptide(L)'
;MKILTKIFLFSFVASVSLAANTSKVNLKELQEQIASLQAQVNELKASSANNNNEKVQKQIDELQDRVDENELNAALSKVKMGLDFAVGSASVHGKMNGVKSNNENKWATEVHLNLNAQINDRTRFTGRLAMAKYWGNMGNRTFIGDYEGGRNPQGNSVVYLDRAYIDYDIIPDVFVATIGRQPGTDGPGSNLRNSSVRMSTYPAMLVNAMGDALVLTYKPQSLKDYSAAFRAGYIRFYQGSEIDIEGGRNLLGTQKGKDSNLYLLMAEGELPLGDFGKNLFILSYIHGDKYSLPINTNLRSTSLKILDNTYNLGNNDLFNLHFESSNTFGSPFSWFVSASYYRGSKGVDNSEKMKADIASNLNIITAMGQIMENVTPGSQTIAQTTLAGIQNEVLQSGALNWNNKDAWAIHIGARYDFTKAFNLGFEFFYGSKYWFALSRPGINDPLDFRNTRGNVYDIYAIWRLDLNQYLRFAYTHIDYQYANSSVPVGGTYKVNDKANIFSLFYNVRF
;
A
#
# COMPACT_ATOMS: atom_id res chain seq x y z
N MET A 1 -5.12 18.62 23.83
CA MET A 1 -4.09 17.59 23.63
C MET A 1 -4.21 16.39 24.58
N LYS A 2 -4.46 16.57 25.87
CA LYS A 2 -4.67 15.44 26.82
C LYS A 2 -5.98 14.64 26.60
N ILE A 3 -6.99 15.22 25.96
CA ILE A 3 -8.29 14.60 25.68
C ILE A 3 -8.21 13.70 24.43
N LEU A 4 -7.55 14.14 23.37
CA LEU A 4 -7.37 13.32 22.17
C LEU A 4 -6.55 12.03 22.43
N THR A 5 -5.54 12.10 23.28
CA THR A 5 -4.71 10.91 23.64
C THR A 5 -5.49 9.90 24.49
N LYS A 6 -6.42 10.36 25.32
CA LYS A 6 -7.30 9.46 26.08
C LYS A 6 -8.37 8.80 25.20
N ILE A 7 -8.88 9.52 24.20
CA ILE A 7 -9.85 8.98 23.22
C ILE A 7 -9.19 7.87 22.38
N PHE A 8 -7.92 8.04 21.99
CA PHE A 8 -7.20 7.04 21.17
C PHE A 8 -6.84 5.76 21.95
N LEU A 9 -6.51 5.85 23.24
CA LEU A 9 -6.20 4.67 24.07
C LEU A 9 -7.46 3.92 24.55
N PHE A 10 -8.55 4.63 24.81
CA PHE A 10 -9.80 4.01 25.29
C PHE A 10 -10.57 3.31 24.15
N SER A 11 -10.50 3.81 22.91
CA SER A 11 -11.13 3.16 21.76
C SER A 11 -10.47 1.82 21.38
N PHE A 12 -9.20 1.62 21.68
CA PHE A 12 -8.49 0.37 21.37
C PHE A 12 -8.85 -0.76 22.37
N VAL A 13 -9.14 -0.44 23.64
CA VAL A 13 -9.51 -1.44 24.66
C VAL A 13 -11.01 -1.72 24.65
N ALA A 14 -11.85 -0.73 24.34
CA ALA A 14 -13.30 -0.91 24.27
C ALA A 14 -13.76 -1.69 23.03
N SER A 15 -13.02 -1.62 21.90
CA SER A 15 -13.38 -2.32 20.66
C SER A 15 -13.25 -3.85 20.76
N VAL A 16 -12.41 -4.36 21.65
CA VAL A 16 -12.25 -5.81 21.84
C VAL A 16 -13.38 -6.40 22.70
N SER A 17 -14.00 -5.62 23.58
CA SER A 17 -15.10 -6.08 24.44
C SER A 17 -16.51 -5.80 23.87
N LEU A 18 -16.66 -4.89 22.90
CA LEU A 18 -17.96 -4.57 22.28
C LEU A 18 -18.33 -5.48 21.10
N ALA A 19 -17.38 -6.20 20.51
CA ALA A 19 -17.66 -7.13 19.41
C ALA A 19 -18.50 -8.35 19.82
N ALA A 20 -18.69 -8.58 21.12
CA ALA A 20 -19.43 -9.73 21.63
C ALA A 20 -20.94 -9.49 21.89
N ASN A 21 -21.43 -8.24 21.82
CA ASN A 21 -22.84 -7.94 22.13
C ASN A 21 -23.43 -6.82 21.26
N THR A 22 -23.40 -6.94 19.94
CA THR A 22 -24.14 -6.05 19.06
C THR A 22 -25.58 -6.51 18.87
N SER A 23 -26.42 -6.32 19.89
CA SER A 23 -27.84 -6.11 19.64
C SER A 23 -27.99 -4.79 18.86
N LYS A 24 -28.78 -4.81 17.78
CA LYS A 24 -29.08 -3.65 16.93
C LYS A 24 -29.56 -2.47 17.80
N VAL A 25 -28.68 -1.59 18.19
CA VAL A 25 -29.06 -0.33 18.81
C VAL A 25 -29.67 0.52 17.69
N ASN A 26 -30.97 0.82 17.85
CA ASN A 26 -31.70 1.62 16.89
C ASN A 26 -31.21 3.07 17.00
N LEU A 27 -30.49 3.54 15.99
CA LEU A 27 -29.89 4.89 15.96
C LEU A 27 -30.92 5.99 16.25
N LYS A 28 -32.16 5.78 15.82
CA LYS A 28 -33.26 6.69 16.05
C LYS A 28 -33.64 6.76 17.54
N GLU A 29 -33.65 5.63 18.20
CA GLU A 29 -33.94 5.52 19.65
C GLU A 29 -32.82 6.19 20.49
N LEU A 30 -31.57 6.08 20.08
CA LEU A 30 -30.46 6.78 20.72
C LEU A 30 -30.54 8.30 20.52
N GLN A 31 -30.90 8.76 19.33
CA GLN A 31 -31.12 10.19 19.05
C GLN A 31 -32.28 10.79 19.86
N GLU A 32 -33.37 10.03 20.02
CA GLU A 32 -34.50 10.43 20.86
C GLU A 32 -34.10 10.49 22.34
N GLN A 33 -33.28 9.56 22.83
CA GLN A 33 -32.74 9.57 24.19
C GLN A 33 -31.82 10.77 24.44
N ILE A 34 -30.92 11.08 23.48
CA ILE A 34 -30.05 12.25 23.56
C ILE A 34 -30.86 13.55 23.62
N ALA A 35 -31.84 13.71 22.75
CA ALA A 35 -32.71 14.90 22.74
C ALA A 35 -33.47 15.03 24.07
N SER A 36 -33.99 13.94 24.63
CA SER A 36 -34.66 13.93 25.93
C SER A 36 -33.72 14.31 27.08
N LEU A 37 -32.51 13.79 27.08
CA LEU A 37 -31.48 14.10 28.11
C LEU A 37 -31.04 15.58 28.00
N GLN A 38 -30.85 16.11 26.81
CA GLN A 38 -30.52 17.52 26.60
C GLN A 38 -31.63 18.45 27.10
N ALA A 39 -32.90 18.09 26.87
CA ALA A 39 -34.02 18.83 27.41
C ALA A 39 -34.04 18.84 28.96
N GLN A 40 -33.77 17.70 29.59
CA GLN A 40 -33.69 17.59 31.05
C GLN A 40 -32.51 18.39 31.63
N VAL A 41 -31.32 18.39 30.98
CA VAL A 41 -30.20 19.21 31.40
C VAL A 41 -30.53 20.71 31.31
N ASN A 42 -31.22 21.15 30.25
CA ASN A 42 -31.60 22.54 30.10
C ASN A 42 -32.64 22.98 31.13
N GLU A 43 -33.60 22.12 31.46
CA GLU A 43 -34.60 22.36 32.50
C GLU A 43 -33.96 22.43 33.89
N LEU A 44 -33.00 21.54 34.21
CA LEU A 44 -32.25 21.56 35.46
C LEU A 44 -31.32 22.77 35.57
N LYS A 45 -30.69 23.19 34.48
CA LYS A 45 -29.89 24.43 34.46
C LYS A 45 -30.74 25.67 34.70
N ALA A 46 -31.93 25.72 34.13
CA ALA A 46 -32.88 26.83 34.35
C ALA A 46 -33.41 26.87 35.79
N SER A 47 -33.65 25.72 36.41
CA SER A 47 -34.07 25.61 37.81
C SER A 47 -32.93 25.84 38.81
N SER A 48 -31.69 25.52 38.45
CA SER A 48 -30.47 25.71 39.27
C SER A 48 -30.05 27.17 39.37
N ALA A 49 -30.40 28.02 38.40
CA ALA A 49 -30.10 29.45 38.44
C ALA A 49 -30.73 30.18 39.67
N ASN A 50 -31.75 29.55 40.30
CA ASN A 50 -32.43 30.12 41.48
C ASN A 50 -32.08 29.49 42.82
N ASN A 51 -31.29 28.41 42.88
CA ASN A 51 -30.92 27.77 44.13
C ASN A 51 -29.45 27.28 44.07
N ASN A 52 -28.62 27.80 45.00
CA ASN A 52 -27.22 27.37 45.23
C ASN A 52 -27.18 25.98 45.86
N ASN A 53 -27.58 24.95 45.11
CA ASN A 53 -27.70 23.59 45.64
C ASN A 53 -26.65 22.67 44.96
N GLU A 54 -25.56 22.35 45.64
CA GLU A 54 -24.48 21.43 45.22
C GLU A 54 -25.03 20.09 44.65
N LYS A 55 -26.20 19.63 45.17
CA LYS A 55 -26.82 18.39 44.75
C LYS A 55 -27.39 18.47 43.32
N VAL A 56 -27.94 19.65 42.95
CA VAL A 56 -28.47 19.89 41.60
C VAL A 56 -27.31 20.04 40.61
N GLN A 57 -26.21 20.69 41.01
CA GLN A 57 -25.04 20.80 40.17
C GLN A 57 -24.43 19.41 39.86
N LYS A 58 -24.31 18.55 40.87
CA LYS A 58 -23.83 17.19 40.70
C LYS A 58 -24.70 16.37 39.75
N GLN A 59 -26.04 16.54 39.83
CA GLN A 59 -26.96 15.90 38.91
C GLN A 59 -26.83 16.44 37.47
N ILE A 60 -26.57 17.73 37.29
CA ILE A 60 -26.31 18.33 35.99
C ILE A 60 -25.02 17.76 35.40
N ASP A 61 -23.96 17.65 36.18
CA ASP A 61 -22.67 17.11 35.73
C ASP A 61 -22.82 15.63 35.34
N GLU A 62 -23.52 14.80 36.15
CA GLU A 62 -23.80 13.39 35.82
C GLU A 62 -24.65 13.25 34.55
N LEU A 63 -25.62 14.13 34.33
CA LEU A 63 -26.44 14.12 33.12
C LEU A 63 -25.64 14.59 31.89
N GLN A 64 -24.75 15.55 32.06
CA GLN A 64 -23.84 16.00 31.00
C GLN A 64 -22.92 14.87 30.57
N ASP A 65 -22.28 14.17 31.53
CA ASP A 65 -21.42 13.03 31.26
C ASP A 65 -22.17 11.92 30.49
N ARG A 66 -23.45 11.66 30.85
CA ARG A 66 -24.29 10.69 30.14
C ARG A 66 -24.66 11.15 28.74
N VAL A 67 -24.89 12.44 28.52
CA VAL A 67 -25.14 13.00 27.17
C VAL A 67 -23.88 12.83 26.33
N ASP A 68 -22.72 13.23 26.85
CA ASP A 68 -21.43 13.09 26.15
C ASP A 68 -21.11 11.63 25.81
N GLU A 69 -21.39 10.69 26.73
CA GLU A 69 -21.21 9.26 26.48
C GLU A 69 -22.18 8.76 25.40
N ASN A 70 -23.46 9.18 25.44
CA ASN A 70 -24.45 8.78 24.43
C ASN A 70 -24.15 9.40 23.06
N GLU A 71 -23.68 10.65 23.01
CA GLU A 71 -23.23 11.30 21.76
C GLU A 71 -22.01 10.56 21.18
N LEU A 72 -21.05 10.16 22.02
CA LEU A 72 -19.91 9.38 21.59
C LEU A 72 -20.35 8.00 21.04
N ASN A 73 -21.26 7.31 21.75
CA ASN A 73 -21.77 6.02 21.32
C ASN A 73 -22.58 6.13 20.01
N ALA A 74 -23.36 7.19 19.84
CA ALA A 74 -24.08 7.47 18.60
C ALA A 74 -23.13 7.79 17.44
N ALA A 75 -22.04 8.51 17.69
CA ALA A 75 -21.01 8.78 16.69
C ALA A 75 -20.23 7.51 16.31
N LEU A 76 -19.89 6.67 17.28
CA LEU A 76 -19.21 5.39 17.05
C LEU A 76 -20.09 4.40 16.29
N SER A 77 -21.42 4.41 16.51
CA SER A 77 -22.36 3.54 15.79
C SER A 77 -22.48 3.86 14.29
N LYS A 78 -22.09 5.09 13.87
CA LYS A 78 -22.02 5.48 12.46
C LYS A 78 -20.80 4.95 11.74
N VAL A 79 -19.77 4.51 12.48
CA VAL A 79 -18.53 3.96 11.93
C VAL A 79 -18.58 2.43 11.99
N LYS A 80 -18.68 1.79 10.83
CA LYS A 80 -18.53 0.34 10.71
C LYS A 80 -17.07 -0.01 10.74
N MET A 81 -16.70 -0.92 11.62
CA MET A 81 -15.34 -1.42 11.76
C MET A 81 -15.26 -2.86 11.26
N GLY A 82 -14.14 -3.20 10.66
CA GLY A 82 -13.79 -4.57 10.27
C GLY A 82 -12.32 -4.83 10.54
N LEU A 83 -11.95 -6.07 10.74
CA LEU A 83 -10.57 -6.49 10.97
C LEU A 83 -10.17 -7.55 9.95
N ASP A 84 -9.03 -7.33 9.27
CA ASP A 84 -8.32 -8.37 8.54
C ASP A 84 -7.04 -8.69 9.32
N PHE A 85 -6.81 -9.96 9.57
CA PHE A 85 -5.62 -10.45 10.25
C PHE A 85 -5.00 -11.57 9.43
N ALA A 86 -3.70 -11.50 9.20
CA ALA A 86 -2.94 -12.57 8.58
C ALA A 86 -1.70 -12.88 9.39
N VAL A 87 -1.43 -14.16 9.63
CA VAL A 87 -0.20 -14.61 10.26
C VAL A 87 0.30 -15.87 9.57
N GLY A 88 1.59 -15.93 9.34
CA GLY A 88 2.18 -17.07 8.68
C GLY A 88 3.65 -16.95 8.41
N SER A 89 4.15 -17.85 7.60
CA SER A 89 5.56 -17.96 7.26
C SER A 89 5.76 -18.01 5.75
N ALA A 90 6.85 -17.38 5.31
CA ALA A 90 7.37 -17.51 3.96
C ALA A 90 8.85 -17.88 4.01
N SER A 91 9.25 -18.86 3.18
CA SER A 91 10.64 -19.22 2.96
C SER A 91 11.04 -18.81 1.54
N VAL A 92 12.13 -18.06 1.42
CA VAL A 92 12.64 -17.55 0.14
C VAL A 92 14.01 -18.17 -0.12
N HIS A 93 14.12 -18.94 -1.18
CA HIS A 93 15.37 -19.58 -1.60
C HIS A 93 15.70 -19.17 -3.02
N GLY A 94 16.90 -18.67 -3.25
CA GLY A 94 17.31 -18.35 -4.59
C GLY A 94 18.32 -17.24 -4.71
N LYS A 95 18.31 -16.62 -5.88
CA LYS A 95 19.24 -15.55 -6.25
C LYS A 95 18.50 -14.48 -7.03
N MET A 96 18.71 -13.23 -6.68
CA MET A 96 18.17 -12.06 -7.39
C MET A 96 19.29 -11.01 -7.50
N ASN A 97 19.56 -10.52 -8.71
CA ASN A 97 20.62 -9.54 -9.02
C ASN A 97 22.00 -10.02 -8.49
N GLY A 98 22.29 -11.31 -8.61
CA GLY A 98 23.54 -11.89 -8.11
C GLY A 98 23.58 -12.18 -6.60
N VAL A 99 22.63 -11.68 -5.83
CA VAL A 99 22.58 -11.88 -4.38
C VAL A 99 21.79 -13.15 -4.05
N LYS A 100 22.44 -14.09 -3.35
CA LYS A 100 21.77 -15.29 -2.84
C LYS A 100 20.95 -14.94 -1.60
N SER A 101 19.75 -15.49 -1.52
CA SER A 101 18.89 -15.45 -0.34
C SER A 101 18.48 -16.87 0.03
N ASN A 102 18.69 -17.22 1.29
CA ASN A 102 18.18 -18.45 1.89
C ASN A 102 17.51 -18.06 3.21
N ASN A 103 16.40 -17.34 3.10
CA ASN A 103 15.61 -16.95 4.24
C ASN A 103 14.55 -18.01 4.52
N GLU A 104 14.81 -18.86 5.49
CA GLU A 104 13.89 -19.89 5.91
C GLU A 104 12.96 -19.40 7.02
N ASN A 105 11.70 -19.84 6.95
CA ASN A 105 10.70 -19.65 8.01
C ASN A 105 10.56 -18.20 8.49
N LYS A 106 10.46 -17.27 7.58
CA LYS A 106 10.25 -15.87 7.89
C LYS A 106 8.81 -15.63 8.31
N TRP A 107 8.56 -15.64 9.59
CA TRP A 107 7.23 -15.38 10.14
C TRP A 107 6.87 -13.91 10.06
N ALA A 108 5.62 -13.66 9.70
CA ALA A 108 5.06 -12.32 9.61
C ALA A 108 3.62 -12.29 10.13
N THR A 109 3.24 -11.13 10.64
CA THR A 109 1.86 -10.79 10.99
C THR A 109 1.48 -9.51 10.28
N GLU A 110 0.28 -9.48 9.71
CA GLU A 110 -0.33 -8.29 9.12
C GLU A 110 -1.71 -8.07 9.74
N VAL A 111 -2.01 -6.82 10.06
CA VAL A 111 -3.30 -6.41 10.64
C VAL A 111 -3.83 -5.22 9.87
N HIS A 112 -5.09 -5.27 9.45
CA HIS A 112 -5.79 -4.15 8.86
C HIS A 112 -7.04 -3.84 9.68
N LEU A 113 -7.16 -2.61 10.15
CA LEU A 113 -8.39 -2.09 10.73
C LEU A 113 -9.12 -1.26 9.67
N ASN A 114 -10.24 -1.80 9.17
CA ASN A 114 -11.07 -1.16 8.17
C ASN A 114 -12.11 -0.28 8.86
N LEU A 115 -12.29 0.93 8.34
CA LEU A 115 -13.21 1.94 8.85
C LEU A 115 -14.10 2.43 7.70
N ASN A 116 -15.42 2.38 7.89
CA ASN A 116 -16.38 2.90 6.93
C ASN A 116 -17.42 3.73 7.65
N ALA A 117 -17.65 4.96 7.21
CA ALA A 117 -18.65 5.84 7.80
C ALA A 117 -19.49 6.50 6.72
N GLN A 118 -20.82 6.45 6.90
CA GLN A 118 -21.76 7.29 6.17
C GLN A 118 -21.89 8.61 6.94
N ILE A 119 -21.30 9.70 6.42
CA ILE A 119 -21.32 11.02 7.07
C ILE A 119 -22.69 11.67 6.88
N ASN A 120 -23.20 11.65 5.64
CA ASN A 120 -24.54 12.08 5.24
C ASN A 120 -24.96 11.35 3.96
N ASP A 121 -26.11 11.67 3.39
CA ASP A 121 -26.68 10.97 2.22
C ASP A 121 -25.77 11.00 0.98
N ARG A 122 -24.85 11.97 0.89
CA ARG A 122 -23.95 12.15 -0.25
C ARG A 122 -22.46 11.91 0.06
N THR A 123 -22.11 11.73 1.34
CA THR A 123 -20.71 11.71 1.76
C THR A 123 -20.40 10.43 2.51
N ARG A 124 -19.44 9.66 2.01
CA ARG A 124 -18.93 8.44 2.63
C ARG A 124 -17.44 8.61 2.91
N PHE A 125 -17.01 8.16 4.07
CA PHE A 125 -15.59 8.01 4.42
C PHE A 125 -15.22 6.54 4.42
N THR A 126 -14.05 6.23 3.84
CA THR A 126 -13.42 4.92 3.91
C THR A 126 -11.98 5.08 4.39
N GLY A 127 -11.62 4.32 5.43
CA GLY A 127 -10.27 4.30 5.99
C GLY A 127 -9.76 2.90 6.23
N ARG A 128 -8.44 2.72 6.23
CA ARG A 128 -7.77 1.50 6.67
C ARG A 128 -6.44 1.85 7.33
N LEU A 129 -6.30 1.45 8.59
CA LEU A 129 -5.01 1.42 9.26
C LEU A 129 -4.40 0.03 9.04
N ALA A 130 -3.14 -0.01 8.70
CA ALA A 130 -2.42 -1.24 8.45
C ALA A 130 -1.13 -1.31 9.27
N MET A 131 -0.79 -2.51 9.69
CA MET A 131 0.48 -2.83 10.35
C MET A 131 0.97 -4.17 9.81
N ALA A 132 2.24 -4.22 9.42
CA ALA A 132 2.92 -5.47 9.10
C ALA A 132 4.17 -5.60 9.96
N LYS A 133 4.44 -6.81 10.45
CA LYS A 133 5.60 -7.10 11.30
C LYS A 133 6.20 -8.44 10.95
N TYR A 134 7.51 -8.47 10.72
CA TYR A 134 8.30 -9.71 10.71
C TYR A 134 8.73 -10.07 12.13
N TRP A 135 8.51 -11.33 12.52
CA TRP A 135 8.86 -11.81 13.85
C TRP A 135 10.38 -11.84 14.04
N GLY A 136 10.82 -11.55 15.25
CA GLY A 136 12.24 -11.54 15.59
C GLY A 136 13.07 -10.45 14.90
N ASN A 137 12.46 -9.58 14.08
CA ASN A 137 13.18 -8.46 13.50
C ASN A 137 13.36 -7.36 14.53
N MET A 138 14.57 -7.25 15.03
CA MET A 138 15.00 -6.29 16.07
C MET A 138 15.55 -4.98 15.48
N GLY A 139 15.57 -4.85 14.13
CA GLY A 139 16.23 -3.72 13.48
C GLY A 139 17.74 -3.72 13.73
N ASN A 140 18.33 -2.51 13.81
CA ASN A 140 19.76 -2.35 14.07
C ASN A 140 20.10 -2.24 15.57
N ARG A 141 19.16 -2.50 16.48
CA ARG A 141 19.40 -2.42 17.92
C ARG A 141 19.89 -3.74 18.48
N THR A 142 20.89 -3.67 19.31
CA THR A 142 21.37 -4.81 20.09
C THR A 142 20.37 -5.11 21.21
N PHE A 143 20.00 -6.37 21.34
CA PHE A 143 19.03 -6.84 22.34
C PHE A 143 19.51 -6.64 23.79
N ILE A 144 20.82 -6.68 24.04
CA ILE A 144 21.41 -6.65 25.37
C ILE A 144 21.43 -5.20 25.88
N GLY A 145 20.66 -4.91 26.93
CA GLY A 145 20.58 -3.63 27.61
C GLY A 145 19.51 -2.66 27.12
N ASP A 146 18.74 -3.01 26.09
CA ASP A 146 17.62 -2.21 25.61
C ASP A 146 16.28 -2.85 26.04
N TYR A 147 15.70 -2.35 27.12
CA TYR A 147 14.41 -2.84 27.65
C TYR A 147 13.26 -2.66 26.65
N GLU A 148 13.26 -1.59 25.86
CA GLU A 148 12.27 -1.38 24.83
C GLU A 148 12.52 -2.27 23.61
N GLY A 149 13.74 -2.54 23.24
CA GLY A 149 14.10 -3.48 22.18
C GLY A 149 13.59 -4.90 22.44
N GLY A 150 13.59 -5.34 23.69
CA GLY A 150 13.03 -6.63 24.09
C GLY A 150 11.51 -6.71 24.04
N ARG A 151 10.81 -5.60 24.31
CA ARG A 151 9.35 -5.51 24.29
C ARG A 151 8.78 -5.12 22.94
N ASN A 152 9.46 -4.24 22.24
CA ASN A 152 9.04 -3.71 20.95
C ASN A 152 10.19 -3.76 19.96
N PRO A 153 10.52 -4.95 19.41
CA PRO A 153 11.55 -5.09 18.41
C PRO A 153 11.30 -4.13 17.26
N GLN A 154 12.29 -3.28 16.97
CA GLN A 154 12.16 -2.29 15.93
C GLN A 154 12.02 -2.91 14.55
N GLY A 155 11.57 -2.09 13.63
CA GLY A 155 11.63 -2.32 12.22
C GLY A 155 10.28 -2.44 11.60
N ASN A 156 9.26 -3.07 11.99
CA ASN A 156 8.03 -3.25 11.22
C ASN A 156 6.75 -3.17 12.04
N SER A 157 6.81 -2.51 13.20
CA SER A 157 5.63 -2.34 14.08
C SER A 157 4.95 -0.99 13.90
N VAL A 158 5.22 -0.31 12.79
CA VAL A 158 4.62 1.00 12.51
C VAL A 158 3.22 0.80 11.96
N VAL A 159 2.25 1.42 12.61
CA VAL A 159 0.90 1.55 12.07
C VAL A 159 0.89 2.68 11.06
N TYR A 160 0.44 2.40 9.86
CA TYR A 160 0.37 3.40 8.79
C TYR A 160 -1.04 3.47 8.21
N LEU A 161 -1.33 4.62 7.60
CA LEU A 161 -2.60 4.87 6.92
C LEU A 161 -2.54 4.29 5.51
N ASP A 162 -3.17 3.14 5.30
CA ASP A 162 -3.22 2.47 3.99
C ASP A 162 -4.26 3.13 3.06
N ARG A 163 -5.42 3.50 3.61
CA ARG A 163 -6.50 4.20 2.90
C ARG A 163 -7.11 5.28 3.79
N ALA A 164 -7.44 6.40 3.22
CA ALA A 164 -8.23 7.43 3.87
C ALA A 164 -8.79 8.38 2.79
N TYR A 165 -10.01 8.14 2.37
CA TYR A 165 -10.63 8.95 1.34
C TYR A 165 -12.11 9.20 1.62
N ILE A 166 -12.61 10.26 1.01
CA ILE A 166 -14.01 10.63 1.02
C ILE A 166 -14.55 10.48 -0.39
N ASP A 167 -15.68 9.80 -0.53
CA ASP A 167 -16.52 9.83 -1.70
C ASP A 167 -17.63 10.87 -1.47
N TYR A 168 -17.77 11.79 -2.41
CA TYR A 168 -18.83 12.78 -2.44
C TYR A 168 -19.66 12.62 -3.71
N ASP A 169 -20.94 12.28 -3.55
CA ASP A 169 -21.89 12.15 -4.65
C ASP A 169 -22.32 13.54 -5.13
N ILE A 170 -21.64 14.08 -6.15
CA ILE A 170 -22.00 15.35 -6.80
C ILE A 170 -23.40 15.23 -7.40
N ILE A 171 -23.63 14.13 -8.14
CA ILE A 171 -24.95 13.69 -8.61
C ILE A 171 -25.10 12.25 -8.14
N PRO A 172 -26.05 11.95 -7.25
CA PRO A 172 -26.27 10.61 -6.73
C PRO A 172 -26.32 9.55 -7.83
N ASP A 173 -25.61 8.46 -7.65
CA ASP A 173 -25.50 7.30 -8.57
C ASP A 173 -24.92 7.60 -9.96
N VAL A 174 -24.58 8.86 -10.28
CA VAL A 174 -24.08 9.27 -11.61
C VAL A 174 -22.68 9.84 -11.56
N PHE A 175 -22.42 10.79 -10.66
CA PHE A 175 -21.14 11.50 -10.64
C PHE A 175 -20.57 11.64 -9.24
N VAL A 176 -19.43 11.04 -9.00
CA VAL A 176 -18.79 10.94 -7.69
C VAL A 176 -17.39 11.56 -7.75
N ALA A 177 -17.05 12.39 -6.77
CA ALA A 177 -15.69 12.82 -6.51
C ALA A 177 -15.11 12.03 -5.34
N THR A 178 -13.94 11.43 -5.52
CA THR A 178 -13.17 10.71 -4.49
C THR A 178 -11.88 11.46 -4.20
N ILE A 179 -11.67 11.87 -2.95
CA ILE A 179 -10.51 12.67 -2.53
C ILE A 179 -9.83 11.99 -1.35
N GLY A 180 -8.50 11.89 -1.40
CA GLY A 180 -7.64 11.40 -0.31
C GLY A 180 -6.76 10.23 -0.73
N ARG A 181 -6.32 9.42 0.25
CA ARG A 181 -5.49 8.26 0.01
C ARG A 181 -6.31 7.12 -0.58
N GLN A 182 -6.09 6.88 -1.85
CA GLN A 182 -6.91 5.99 -2.67
C GLN A 182 -6.72 4.51 -2.32
N PRO A 183 -7.74 3.65 -2.60
CA PRO A 183 -7.64 2.21 -2.45
C PRO A 183 -6.83 1.61 -3.61
N GLY A 184 -5.52 1.89 -3.67
CA GLY A 184 -4.63 1.41 -4.72
C GLY A 184 -4.17 -0.03 -4.56
N THR A 185 -4.62 -0.77 -3.52
CA THR A 185 -4.26 -2.16 -3.23
C THR A 185 -5.48 -3.08 -3.31
N ASP A 186 -5.27 -4.39 -3.51
CA ASP A 186 -6.30 -5.43 -3.53
C ASP A 186 -7.33 -5.26 -4.66
N GLY A 187 -6.84 -4.82 -5.82
CA GLY A 187 -7.63 -4.67 -7.03
C GLY A 187 -7.81 -5.97 -7.83
N PRO A 188 -8.45 -5.89 -9.02
CA PRO A 188 -8.61 -7.02 -9.93
C PRO A 188 -7.28 -7.71 -10.25
N GLY A 189 -7.28 -9.04 -10.35
CA GLY A 189 -6.07 -9.84 -10.54
C GLY A 189 -5.27 -10.13 -9.27
N SER A 190 -5.71 -9.64 -8.08
CA SER A 190 -5.16 -10.07 -6.79
C SER A 190 -6.19 -10.78 -5.91
N ASN A 191 -7.46 -10.55 -6.16
CA ASN A 191 -8.59 -11.05 -5.37
C ASN A 191 -8.74 -12.58 -5.40
N LEU A 192 -8.48 -13.23 -6.53
CA LEU A 192 -8.52 -14.69 -6.62
C LEU A 192 -7.48 -15.34 -5.72
N ARG A 193 -6.23 -14.90 -5.86
CA ARG A 193 -5.07 -15.39 -5.08
C ARG A 193 -5.19 -15.14 -3.58
N ASN A 194 -5.76 -13.99 -3.20
CA ASN A 194 -5.90 -13.60 -1.80
C ASN A 194 -7.23 -14.03 -1.18
N SER A 195 -8.09 -14.74 -1.91
CA SER A 195 -9.46 -15.12 -1.49
C SER A 195 -10.25 -13.94 -0.92
N SER A 196 -10.08 -12.77 -1.52
CA SER A 196 -10.67 -11.52 -1.05
C SER A 196 -11.70 -10.97 -2.03
N VAL A 197 -12.61 -10.19 -1.49
CA VAL A 197 -13.43 -9.29 -2.31
C VAL A 197 -12.53 -8.23 -2.93
N ARG A 198 -12.82 -7.82 -4.16
CA ARG A 198 -12.14 -6.69 -4.80
C ARG A 198 -12.32 -5.41 -3.97
N MET A 199 -11.25 -4.88 -3.44
CA MET A 199 -11.25 -3.70 -2.57
C MET A 199 -10.81 -2.41 -3.30
N SER A 200 -10.27 -2.55 -4.51
CA SER A 200 -9.87 -1.45 -5.39
C SER A 200 -10.44 -1.68 -6.78
N THR A 201 -10.60 -0.62 -7.55
CA THR A 201 -11.00 -0.68 -8.97
C THR A 201 -9.80 -0.80 -9.90
N TYR A 202 -8.59 -0.52 -9.42
CA TYR A 202 -7.37 -0.54 -10.22
C TYR A 202 -6.84 -1.98 -10.35
N PRO A 203 -6.61 -2.48 -11.59
CA PRO A 203 -5.97 -3.78 -11.77
C PRO A 203 -4.62 -3.84 -11.06
N ALA A 204 -4.36 -4.93 -10.33
CA ALA A 204 -3.16 -5.08 -9.51
C ALA A 204 -1.85 -4.99 -10.30
N MET A 205 -1.89 -5.28 -11.62
CA MET A 205 -0.74 -5.11 -12.50
C MET A 205 -0.51 -3.65 -12.91
N LEU A 206 -1.53 -2.79 -12.83
CA LEU A 206 -1.41 -1.35 -13.09
C LEU A 206 -0.91 -0.62 -11.83
N VAL A 207 -1.63 -0.81 -10.73
CA VAL A 207 -1.34 -0.18 -9.43
C VAL A 207 -1.65 -1.16 -8.30
N ASN A 208 -0.67 -1.41 -7.45
CA ASN A 208 -0.83 -2.13 -6.19
C ASN A 208 -0.03 -1.41 -5.10
N ALA A 209 -0.28 -0.12 -4.95
CA ALA A 209 0.41 0.78 -4.02
C ALA A 209 -0.54 1.86 -3.50
N MET A 210 -0.11 2.55 -2.46
CA MET A 210 -0.84 3.71 -1.92
C MET A 210 -0.57 4.95 -2.77
N GLY A 211 -1.60 5.81 -2.92
CA GLY A 211 -1.46 7.09 -3.61
C GLY A 211 -2.51 8.09 -3.13
N ASP A 212 -2.11 9.34 -3.00
CA ASP A 212 -3.01 10.44 -2.64
C ASP A 212 -3.53 11.11 -3.90
N ALA A 213 -4.85 11.14 -4.09
CA ALA A 213 -5.46 11.51 -5.37
C ALA A 213 -6.81 12.20 -5.24
N LEU A 214 -7.16 12.89 -6.32
CA LEU A 214 -8.51 13.30 -6.66
C LEU A 214 -8.96 12.48 -7.87
N VAL A 215 -10.07 11.76 -7.76
CA VAL A 215 -10.66 10.96 -8.84
C VAL A 215 -12.11 11.36 -9.05
N LEU A 216 -12.47 11.65 -10.28
CA LEU A 216 -13.85 11.87 -10.71
C LEU A 216 -14.35 10.61 -11.40
N THR A 217 -15.50 10.09 -10.95
CA THR A 217 -16.14 8.90 -11.50
C THR A 217 -17.48 9.26 -12.10
N TYR A 218 -17.67 8.97 -13.39
CA TYR A 218 -18.92 9.12 -14.11
C TYR A 218 -19.53 7.76 -14.40
N LYS A 219 -20.77 7.54 -14.01
CA LYS A 219 -21.57 6.33 -14.23
C LYS A 219 -22.78 6.69 -15.09
N PRO A 220 -22.71 6.55 -16.43
CA PRO A 220 -23.81 6.91 -17.32
C PRO A 220 -25.02 6.03 -17.09
N GLN A 221 -26.17 6.63 -16.88
CA GLN A 221 -27.43 5.90 -16.64
C GLN A 221 -27.83 5.01 -17.82
N SER A 222 -27.47 5.41 -19.05
CA SER A 222 -27.70 4.60 -20.27
C SER A 222 -26.90 3.30 -20.31
N LEU A 223 -25.85 3.16 -19.51
CA LEU A 223 -24.97 1.99 -19.40
C LEU A 223 -25.06 1.32 -18.01
N LYS A 224 -26.13 1.58 -17.27
CA LYS A 224 -26.31 1.04 -15.91
C LYS A 224 -26.32 -0.48 -15.88
N ASP A 225 -26.93 -1.11 -16.89
CA ASP A 225 -27.02 -2.57 -17.01
C ASP A 225 -25.64 -3.24 -17.20
N TYR A 226 -24.66 -2.47 -17.64
CA TYR A 226 -23.27 -2.90 -17.79
C TYR A 226 -22.40 -2.50 -16.59
N SER A 227 -22.97 -1.96 -15.53
CA SER A 227 -22.21 -1.40 -14.39
C SER A 227 -21.06 -0.48 -14.82
N ALA A 228 -21.25 0.25 -15.93
CA ALA A 228 -20.18 1.01 -16.56
C ALA A 228 -19.77 2.23 -15.73
N ALA A 229 -18.47 2.45 -15.61
CA ALA A 229 -17.90 3.61 -14.96
C ALA A 229 -16.67 4.13 -15.71
N PHE A 230 -16.60 5.46 -15.86
CA PHE A 230 -15.46 6.17 -16.42
C PHE A 230 -14.81 7.01 -15.33
N ARG A 231 -13.49 6.97 -15.23
CA ARG A 231 -12.75 7.71 -14.22
C ARG A 231 -11.67 8.57 -14.83
N ALA A 232 -11.54 9.79 -14.30
CA ALA A 232 -10.40 10.66 -14.53
C ALA A 232 -9.78 11.02 -13.18
N GLY A 233 -8.46 10.85 -13.04
CA GLY A 233 -7.78 11.03 -11.78
C GLY A 233 -6.51 11.85 -11.89
N TYR A 234 -6.23 12.61 -10.83
CA TYR A 234 -4.96 13.28 -10.58
C TYR A 234 -4.36 12.72 -9.30
N ILE A 235 -3.12 12.27 -9.36
CA ILE A 235 -2.40 11.65 -8.25
C ILE A 235 -1.11 12.44 -8.02
N ARG A 236 -0.89 12.89 -6.79
CA ARG A 236 0.41 13.43 -6.37
C ARG A 236 1.30 12.24 -5.99
N PHE A 237 2.20 11.87 -6.90
CA PHE A 237 3.09 10.71 -6.70
C PHE A 237 4.29 11.05 -5.80
N TYR A 238 4.90 12.22 -6.03
CA TYR A 238 6.00 12.73 -5.23
C TYR A 238 5.89 14.24 -5.09
N GLN A 239 6.13 14.75 -3.89
CA GLN A 239 6.21 16.17 -3.62
C GLN A 239 7.65 16.53 -3.26
N GLY A 240 8.29 17.37 -4.10
CA GLY A 240 9.68 17.76 -3.93
C GLY A 240 9.93 18.75 -2.80
N SER A 241 8.88 19.44 -2.33
CA SER A 241 8.95 20.31 -1.15
C SER A 241 8.63 19.49 0.10
N GLU A 242 9.64 19.23 0.93
CA GLU A 242 9.43 18.64 2.25
C GLU A 242 9.02 19.73 3.25
N ILE A 243 7.86 19.53 3.88
CA ILE A 243 7.48 20.28 5.05
C ILE A 243 7.94 19.45 6.26
N ASP A 244 8.95 19.92 6.98
CA ASP A 244 9.37 19.32 8.25
C ASP A 244 8.35 19.69 9.33
N ILE A 245 7.39 18.77 9.55
CA ILE A 245 6.35 18.93 10.57
C ILE A 245 6.92 18.68 11.98
N GLU A 246 7.96 17.88 12.13
CA GLU A 246 8.54 17.52 13.43
C GLU A 246 9.36 18.67 14.03
N GLY A 247 10.05 19.46 13.22
CA GLY A 247 10.88 20.56 13.68
C GLY A 247 10.17 21.91 13.87
N GLY A 248 8.98 22.10 13.33
CA GLY A 248 8.19 23.35 13.41
C GLY A 248 8.88 24.57 12.80
N ARG A 249 10.01 24.40 12.10
CA ARG A 249 10.90 25.49 11.68
C ARG A 249 10.92 25.78 10.19
N ASN A 250 10.41 24.92 9.35
CA ASN A 250 10.42 25.11 7.90
C ASN A 250 9.04 24.88 7.28
N LEU A 251 8.16 25.83 7.42
CA LEU A 251 6.92 25.91 6.61
C LEU A 251 7.22 26.06 5.10
N LEU A 252 8.45 26.39 4.75
CA LEU A 252 8.96 26.58 3.41
C LEU A 252 10.08 25.58 3.09
N GLY A 253 9.88 24.30 3.36
CA GLY A 253 10.89 23.26 3.16
C GLY A 253 11.71 23.41 1.87
N THR A 254 12.96 22.99 1.92
CA THR A 254 13.84 22.99 0.74
C THR A 254 13.28 22.00 -0.28
N GLN A 255 13.13 22.45 -1.52
CA GLN A 255 12.68 21.59 -2.61
C GLN A 255 13.77 20.56 -2.95
N LYS A 256 13.51 19.29 -2.65
CA LYS A 256 14.35 18.17 -3.06
C LYS A 256 13.79 17.54 -4.35
N GLY A 257 14.21 18.04 -5.50
CA GLY A 257 13.75 17.56 -6.79
C GLY A 257 12.49 18.25 -7.32
N LYS A 258 11.89 17.69 -8.34
CA LYS A 258 10.65 18.19 -8.97
C LYS A 258 9.46 17.38 -8.52
N ASP A 259 8.32 18.04 -8.36
CA ASP A 259 7.05 17.35 -8.12
C ASP A 259 6.75 16.37 -9.25
N SER A 260 6.25 15.18 -8.90
CA SER A 260 5.78 14.17 -9.85
C SER A 260 4.28 14.02 -9.75
N ASN A 261 3.61 14.06 -10.88
CA ASN A 261 2.18 13.89 -10.98
C ASN A 261 1.84 12.72 -11.88
N LEU A 262 0.80 11.98 -11.53
CA LEU A 262 0.22 10.99 -12.40
C LEU A 262 -1.21 11.40 -12.76
N TYR A 263 -1.58 11.19 -14.01
CA TYR A 263 -2.91 11.44 -14.54
C TYR A 263 -3.49 10.10 -14.99
N LEU A 264 -4.67 9.76 -14.50
CA LEU A 264 -5.35 8.50 -14.77
C LEU A 264 -6.58 8.73 -15.63
N LEU A 265 -6.76 7.89 -16.65
CA LEU A 265 -8.03 7.67 -17.32
C LEU A 265 -8.36 6.18 -17.25
N MET A 266 -9.63 5.86 -16.95
CA MET A 266 -10.05 4.48 -16.79
C MET A 266 -11.50 4.32 -17.23
N ALA A 267 -11.78 3.22 -17.91
CA ALA A 267 -13.12 2.74 -18.20
C ALA A 267 -13.27 1.32 -17.68
N GLU A 268 -14.35 1.03 -16.98
CA GLU A 268 -14.71 -0.33 -16.56
C GLU A 268 -16.16 -0.64 -16.87
N GLY A 269 -16.48 -1.91 -16.98
CA GLY A 269 -17.84 -2.39 -17.15
C GLY A 269 -17.96 -3.90 -17.10
N GLU A 270 -19.15 -4.38 -16.86
CA GLU A 270 -19.50 -5.79 -16.94
C GLU A 270 -20.04 -6.10 -18.35
N LEU A 271 -19.46 -7.12 -19.00
CA LEU A 271 -19.86 -7.52 -20.35
C LEU A 271 -20.81 -8.73 -20.26
N PRO A 272 -21.99 -8.67 -20.88
CA PRO A 272 -22.95 -9.77 -20.90
C PRO A 272 -22.53 -10.80 -21.97
N LEU A 273 -21.51 -11.59 -21.70
CA LEU A 273 -20.98 -12.59 -22.64
C LEU A 273 -21.63 -13.99 -22.49
N GLY A 274 -22.89 -14.05 -22.08
CA GLY A 274 -23.65 -15.27 -21.95
C GLY A 274 -23.00 -16.28 -20.99
N ASP A 275 -22.66 -17.45 -21.50
CA ASP A 275 -22.11 -18.56 -20.70
C ASP A 275 -20.75 -18.28 -20.04
N PHE A 276 -20.08 -17.19 -20.40
CA PHE A 276 -18.85 -16.79 -19.75
C PHE A 276 -19.03 -16.29 -18.29
N GLY A 277 -20.25 -16.29 -17.77
CA GLY A 277 -20.54 -15.92 -16.39
C GLY A 277 -20.49 -14.42 -16.14
N LYS A 278 -19.98 -14.01 -14.95
CA LYS A 278 -19.81 -12.60 -14.63
C LYS A 278 -18.46 -12.12 -15.15
N ASN A 279 -18.49 -11.17 -16.05
CA ASN A 279 -17.31 -10.68 -16.75
C ASN A 279 -17.04 -9.23 -16.40
N LEU A 280 -15.82 -8.92 -16.00
CA LEU A 280 -15.36 -7.55 -15.74
C LEU A 280 -14.31 -7.18 -16.80
N PHE A 281 -14.50 -6.05 -17.43
CA PHE A 281 -13.56 -5.45 -18.37
C PHE A 281 -13.07 -4.12 -17.84
N ILE A 282 -11.75 -3.88 -17.87
CA ILE A 282 -11.15 -2.61 -17.45
C ILE A 282 -10.10 -2.20 -18.46
N LEU A 283 -10.21 -0.97 -18.94
CA LEU A 283 -9.18 -0.28 -19.74
C LEU A 283 -8.66 0.90 -18.94
N SER A 284 -7.34 1.00 -18.81
CA SER A 284 -6.71 2.06 -18.02
C SER A 284 -5.52 2.67 -18.75
N TYR A 285 -5.32 3.97 -18.52
CA TYR A 285 -4.17 4.74 -18.97
C TYR A 285 -3.66 5.62 -17.83
N ILE A 286 -2.35 5.60 -17.60
CA ILE A 286 -1.68 6.52 -16.66
C ILE A 286 -0.58 7.26 -17.40
N HIS A 287 -0.61 8.58 -17.33
CA HIS A 287 0.50 9.44 -17.72
C HIS A 287 1.24 9.96 -16.48
N GLY A 288 2.54 9.72 -16.41
CA GLY A 288 3.43 10.27 -15.37
C GLY A 288 4.22 11.47 -15.93
N ASP A 289 4.07 12.62 -15.29
CA ASP A 289 4.85 13.81 -15.59
C ASP A 289 5.98 13.99 -14.58
N LYS A 290 7.21 14.16 -15.07
CA LYS A 290 8.42 14.39 -14.25
C LYS A 290 8.59 13.34 -13.16
N TYR A 291 8.51 12.08 -13.53
CA TYR A 291 8.61 10.97 -12.58
C TYR A 291 9.88 11.08 -11.73
N SER A 292 9.75 11.50 -10.50
CA SER A 292 10.85 11.67 -9.56
C SER A 292 10.87 10.52 -8.56
N LEU A 293 12.05 9.94 -8.34
CA LEU A 293 12.23 8.81 -7.45
C LEU A 293 13.30 9.15 -6.41
N PRO A 294 12.98 9.09 -5.10
CA PRO A 294 13.99 9.11 -4.07
C PRO A 294 14.76 7.79 -4.10
N ILE A 295 16.08 7.85 -4.23
CA ILE A 295 16.97 6.70 -4.18
C ILE A 295 17.85 6.83 -2.94
N ASN A 296 17.71 5.88 -2.03
CA ASN A 296 18.53 5.75 -0.85
C ASN A 296 19.18 4.37 -0.84
N THR A 297 20.47 4.32 -1.07
CA THR A 297 21.25 3.08 -1.09
C THR A 297 22.51 3.22 -0.25
N ASN A 298 22.83 2.16 0.49
CA ASN A 298 24.06 2.08 1.29
C ASN A 298 25.09 1.18 0.63
N LEU A 299 26.36 1.40 0.94
CA LEU A 299 27.43 0.48 0.59
C LEU A 299 27.18 -0.86 1.30
N ARG A 300 27.34 -1.96 0.58
CA ARG A 300 27.02 -3.32 1.08
C ARG A 300 27.54 -3.52 2.51
N SER A 301 26.63 -3.98 3.38
CA SER A 301 26.91 -4.31 4.79
C SER A 301 27.45 -3.15 5.65
N THR A 302 27.28 -1.91 5.23
CA THR A 302 27.70 -0.71 5.97
C THR A 302 26.54 0.28 6.14
N SER A 303 26.70 1.25 7.04
CA SER A 303 25.82 2.41 7.16
C SER A 303 26.21 3.57 6.23
N LEU A 304 27.28 3.41 5.43
CA LEU A 304 27.73 4.44 4.50
C LEU A 304 26.74 4.55 3.33
N LYS A 305 26.14 5.72 3.18
CA LYS A 305 25.24 6.03 2.07
C LYS A 305 26.05 6.16 0.78
N ILE A 306 25.60 5.51 -0.27
CA ILE A 306 26.12 5.69 -1.64
C ILE A 306 25.30 6.76 -2.33
N LEU A 307 23.97 6.62 -2.32
CA LEU A 307 23.02 7.56 -2.87
C LEU A 307 21.98 7.91 -1.81
N ASP A 308 21.64 9.19 -1.70
CA ASP A 308 20.60 9.71 -0.83
C ASP A 308 20.05 10.99 -1.46
N ASN A 309 19.40 10.84 -2.61
CA ASN A 309 18.88 11.98 -3.36
C ASN A 309 17.67 11.57 -4.20
N THR A 310 16.94 12.57 -4.69
CA THR A 310 15.82 12.37 -5.63
C THR A 310 16.28 12.65 -7.07
N TYR A 311 15.93 11.72 -7.96
CA TYR A 311 16.29 11.79 -9.37
C TYR A 311 15.04 11.87 -10.23
N ASN A 312 15.00 12.80 -11.16
CA ASN A 312 13.94 12.90 -12.15
C ASN A 312 14.27 11.96 -13.32
N LEU A 313 13.36 11.04 -13.61
CA LEU A 313 13.55 10.02 -14.63
C LEU A 313 12.93 10.38 -15.98
N GLY A 314 12.12 11.45 -16.04
CA GLY A 314 11.37 11.84 -17.22
C GLY A 314 9.88 11.53 -17.10
N ASN A 315 9.23 11.38 -18.25
CA ASN A 315 7.80 11.09 -18.36
C ASN A 315 7.58 9.62 -18.72
N ASN A 316 6.41 9.09 -18.36
CA ASN A 316 6.01 7.75 -18.74
C ASN A 316 4.53 7.66 -19.09
N ASP A 317 4.21 6.70 -19.93
CA ASP A 317 2.85 6.32 -20.28
C ASP A 317 2.67 4.83 -19.97
N LEU A 318 1.62 4.47 -19.26
CA LEU A 318 1.28 3.10 -18.90
C LEU A 318 -0.16 2.80 -19.32
N PHE A 319 -0.32 1.80 -20.15
CA PHE A 319 -1.61 1.27 -20.60
C PHE A 319 -1.84 -0.08 -19.94
N ASN A 320 -3.08 -0.35 -19.53
CA ASN A 320 -3.48 -1.65 -19.02
C ASN A 320 -4.84 -2.05 -19.57
N LEU A 321 -4.95 -3.30 -19.98
CA LEU A 321 -6.17 -3.99 -20.30
C LEU A 321 -6.35 -5.16 -19.34
N HIS A 322 -7.48 -5.22 -18.66
CA HIS A 322 -7.82 -6.32 -17.76
C HIS A 322 -9.18 -6.88 -18.11
N PHE A 323 -9.25 -8.20 -18.15
CA PHE A 323 -10.49 -8.95 -18.29
C PHE A 323 -10.53 -10.05 -17.22
N GLU A 324 -11.66 -10.17 -16.56
CA GLU A 324 -11.90 -11.18 -15.51
C GLU A 324 -13.25 -11.84 -15.73
N SER A 325 -13.31 -13.15 -15.59
CA SER A 325 -14.53 -13.93 -15.67
C SER A 325 -14.66 -14.83 -14.45
N SER A 326 -15.83 -14.90 -13.85
CA SER A 326 -16.14 -15.79 -12.73
C SER A 326 -17.40 -16.61 -13.02
N ASN A 327 -17.40 -17.85 -12.53
CA ASN A 327 -18.43 -18.85 -12.83
C ASN A 327 -18.57 -19.14 -14.34
N THR A 328 -17.44 -19.23 -15.01
CA THR A 328 -17.37 -19.46 -16.45
C THR A 328 -18.05 -20.79 -16.85
N PHE A 329 -18.95 -20.74 -17.82
CA PHE A 329 -19.79 -21.87 -18.26
C PHE A 329 -20.65 -22.50 -17.15
N GLY A 330 -21.09 -21.66 -16.17
CA GLY A 330 -21.85 -22.14 -15.02
C GLY A 330 -21.05 -23.04 -14.05
N SER A 331 -19.73 -23.17 -14.29
CA SER A 331 -18.82 -23.94 -13.45
C SER A 331 -18.17 -23.08 -12.37
N PRO A 332 -17.65 -23.64 -11.28
CA PRO A 332 -16.92 -22.91 -10.24
C PRO A 332 -15.50 -22.53 -10.70
N PHE A 333 -15.34 -22.15 -11.96
CA PHE A 333 -14.09 -21.73 -12.58
C PHE A 333 -14.07 -20.20 -12.75
N SER A 334 -13.01 -19.58 -12.26
CA SER A 334 -12.76 -18.13 -12.39
C SER A 334 -11.37 -17.92 -12.98
N TRP A 335 -11.23 -16.93 -13.84
CA TRP A 335 -9.95 -16.60 -14.46
C TRP A 335 -9.86 -15.12 -14.80
N PHE A 336 -8.66 -14.64 -15.00
CA PHE A 336 -8.40 -13.30 -15.51
C PHE A 336 -7.18 -13.28 -16.43
N VAL A 337 -7.15 -12.25 -17.27
CA VAL A 337 -5.97 -11.84 -18.03
C VAL A 337 -5.78 -10.34 -17.89
N SER A 338 -4.56 -9.92 -17.63
CA SER A 338 -4.19 -8.52 -17.55
C SER A 338 -2.94 -8.29 -18.39
N ALA A 339 -2.97 -7.33 -19.30
CA ALA A 339 -1.85 -6.99 -20.16
C ALA A 339 -1.52 -5.49 -19.98
N SER A 340 -0.25 -5.18 -19.84
CA SER A 340 0.20 -3.79 -19.71
C SER A 340 1.31 -3.48 -20.71
N TYR A 341 1.29 -2.25 -21.19
CA TYR A 341 2.34 -1.66 -21.99
C TYR A 341 2.80 -0.35 -21.37
N TYR A 342 4.09 -0.19 -21.28
CA TYR A 342 4.74 0.92 -20.65
C TYR A 342 5.73 1.57 -21.63
N ARG A 343 5.72 2.89 -21.68
CA ARG A 343 6.64 3.68 -22.50
C ARG A 343 7.22 4.84 -21.72
N GLY A 344 8.56 4.90 -21.64
CA GLY A 344 9.28 6.05 -21.11
C GLY A 344 9.56 7.10 -22.19
N SER A 345 9.42 8.37 -21.83
CA SER A 345 9.72 9.50 -22.72
C SER A 345 10.33 10.66 -21.95
N LYS A 346 10.96 11.60 -22.68
CA LYS A 346 11.63 12.78 -22.11
C LYS A 346 12.54 12.42 -20.92
N GLY A 347 13.27 11.29 -21.05
CA GLY A 347 14.20 10.82 -20.03
C GLY A 347 15.25 11.88 -19.71
N VAL A 348 15.60 11.97 -18.42
CA VAL A 348 16.69 12.83 -17.94
C VAL A 348 17.88 11.95 -17.64
N ASP A 349 19.03 12.29 -18.21
CA ASP A 349 20.29 11.63 -17.85
C ASP A 349 20.79 12.17 -16.52
N ASN A 350 20.75 11.31 -15.51
CA ASN A 350 21.20 11.63 -14.15
C ASN A 350 22.62 11.14 -13.86
N SER A 351 23.37 10.66 -14.87
CA SER A 351 24.69 10.02 -14.67
C SER A 351 25.67 10.91 -13.91
N GLU A 352 25.83 12.14 -14.35
CA GLU A 352 26.78 13.07 -13.71
C GLU A 352 26.33 13.49 -12.32
N LYS A 353 25.02 13.71 -12.12
CA LYS A 353 24.48 13.99 -10.79
C LYS A 353 24.73 12.84 -9.83
N MET A 354 24.48 11.60 -10.26
CA MET A 354 24.73 10.42 -9.41
C MET A 354 26.21 10.23 -9.10
N LYS A 355 27.11 10.45 -10.06
CA LYS A 355 28.56 10.43 -9.79
C LYS A 355 28.96 11.45 -8.72
N ALA A 356 28.45 12.68 -8.85
CA ALA A 356 28.72 13.74 -7.88
C ALA A 356 28.16 13.41 -6.48
N ASP A 357 26.94 12.86 -6.40
CA ASP A 357 26.34 12.45 -5.15
C ASP A 357 27.11 11.30 -4.48
N ILE A 358 27.55 10.30 -5.27
CA ILE A 358 28.40 9.20 -4.76
C ILE A 358 29.74 9.75 -4.24
N ALA A 359 30.38 10.64 -4.99
CA ALA A 359 31.63 11.24 -4.57
C ALA A 359 31.46 12.03 -3.26
N SER A 360 30.39 12.82 -3.16
CA SER A 360 30.07 13.59 -1.94
C SER A 360 29.80 12.69 -0.73
N ASN A 361 29.01 11.64 -0.90
CA ASN A 361 28.64 10.73 0.19
C ASN A 361 29.82 9.84 0.63
N LEU A 362 30.72 9.52 -0.28
CA LEU A 362 31.89 8.69 -0.02
C LEU A 362 33.22 9.50 0.04
N ASN A 363 33.14 10.81 0.31
CA ASN A 363 34.32 11.67 0.45
C ASN A 363 35.32 11.18 1.49
N ILE A 364 34.86 10.44 2.50
CA ILE A 364 35.70 9.81 3.52
C ILE A 364 36.74 8.85 2.90
N ILE A 365 36.37 8.12 1.83
CA ILE A 365 37.30 7.20 1.13
C ILE A 365 38.46 7.99 0.55
N THR A 366 38.15 9.09 -0.14
CA THR A 366 39.17 9.96 -0.74
C THR A 366 40.02 10.64 0.33
N ALA A 367 39.42 11.14 1.41
CA ALA A 367 40.11 11.76 2.51
C ALA A 367 41.07 10.77 3.22
N MET A 368 40.64 9.55 3.47
CA MET A 368 41.50 8.51 4.04
C MET A 368 42.66 8.17 3.11
N GLY A 369 42.43 8.06 1.78
CA GLY A 369 43.47 7.85 0.81
C GLY A 369 44.56 8.95 0.85
N GLN A 370 44.14 10.22 0.97
CA GLN A 370 45.07 11.37 1.09
C GLN A 370 45.87 11.33 2.38
N ILE A 371 45.22 11.02 3.52
CA ILE A 371 45.95 10.91 4.82
C ILE A 371 46.95 9.77 4.80
N MET A 372 46.59 8.65 4.21
CA MET A 372 47.42 7.45 4.16
C MET A 372 48.58 7.54 3.13
N GLU A 373 48.52 8.47 2.17
CA GLU A 373 49.49 8.60 1.10
C GLU A 373 50.93 8.80 1.63
N ASN A 374 51.09 9.53 2.73
CA ASN A 374 52.37 9.78 3.36
C ASN A 374 52.93 8.53 4.09
N VAL A 375 52.07 7.58 4.44
CA VAL A 375 52.47 6.33 5.17
C VAL A 375 52.60 5.16 4.18
N THR A 376 51.69 5.11 3.23
CA THR A 376 51.61 4.06 2.21
C THR A 376 51.45 4.72 0.84
N PRO A 377 52.51 4.98 0.09
CA PRO A 377 52.43 5.59 -1.23
C PRO A 377 51.52 4.78 -2.17
N GLY A 378 50.71 5.45 -2.93
CA GLY A 378 49.67 4.87 -3.80
C GLY A 378 48.29 4.76 -3.18
N SER A 379 48.09 5.06 -1.88
CA SER A 379 46.81 5.00 -1.20
C SER A 379 45.77 5.94 -1.82
N GLN A 380 46.16 7.12 -2.25
CA GLN A 380 45.31 8.07 -2.95
C GLN A 380 44.77 7.51 -4.28
N THR A 381 45.66 6.87 -5.06
CA THR A 381 45.27 6.24 -6.32
C THR A 381 44.30 5.07 -6.09
N ILE A 382 44.52 4.26 -5.05
CA ILE A 382 43.63 3.17 -4.67
C ILE A 382 42.25 3.71 -4.28
N ALA A 383 42.21 4.78 -3.47
CA ALA A 383 40.92 5.42 -3.06
C ALA A 383 40.17 5.96 -4.27
N GLN A 384 40.84 6.66 -5.18
CA GLN A 384 40.21 7.18 -6.41
C GLN A 384 39.68 6.06 -7.32
N THR A 385 40.47 5.00 -7.51
CA THR A 385 40.09 3.83 -8.32
C THR A 385 38.89 3.12 -7.70
N THR A 386 38.86 2.99 -6.36
CA THR A 386 37.73 2.39 -5.62
C THR A 386 36.47 3.20 -5.81
N LEU A 387 36.55 4.53 -5.65
CA LEU A 387 35.40 5.42 -5.87
C LEU A 387 34.88 5.34 -7.30
N ALA A 388 35.76 5.37 -8.29
CA ALA A 388 35.40 5.22 -9.69
C ALA A 388 34.75 3.86 -9.99
N GLY A 389 35.23 2.79 -9.35
CA GLY A 389 34.64 1.45 -9.43
C GLY A 389 33.21 1.43 -8.92
N ILE A 390 32.95 2.02 -7.74
CA ILE A 390 31.61 2.13 -7.16
C ILE A 390 30.68 2.97 -8.05
N GLN A 391 31.17 4.11 -8.56
CA GLN A 391 30.41 4.93 -9.49
C GLN A 391 30.01 4.14 -10.74
N ASN A 392 30.95 3.42 -11.35
CA ASN A 392 30.68 2.62 -12.54
C ASN A 392 29.69 1.48 -12.25
N GLU A 393 29.81 0.78 -11.10
CA GLU A 393 28.89 -0.28 -10.70
C GLU A 393 27.46 0.27 -10.56
N VAL A 394 27.29 1.39 -9.89
CA VAL A 394 25.98 2.05 -9.71
C VAL A 394 25.42 2.49 -11.05
N LEU A 395 26.22 3.07 -11.91
CA LEU A 395 25.79 3.51 -13.24
C LEU A 395 25.42 2.35 -14.16
N GLN A 396 26.17 1.25 -14.11
CA GLN A 396 25.87 0.04 -14.87
C GLN A 396 24.65 -0.70 -14.36
N SER A 397 24.35 -0.61 -13.07
CA SER A 397 23.09 -1.13 -12.51
C SER A 397 21.85 -0.40 -13.05
N GLY A 398 22.02 0.73 -13.70
CA GLY A 398 21.13 1.27 -14.71
C GLY A 398 20.04 2.18 -14.24
N ALA A 399 20.21 2.81 -13.15
CA ALA A 399 19.25 3.73 -12.54
C ALA A 399 19.10 5.07 -13.26
N LEU A 400 19.15 5.20 -14.61
CA LEU A 400 19.50 6.55 -15.01
C LEU A 400 18.75 7.18 -16.13
N ASN A 401 18.13 6.42 -16.97
CA ASN A 401 17.53 7.01 -18.15
C ASN A 401 16.32 6.22 -18.62
N TRP A 402 15.18 6.89 -18.60
CA TRP A 402 13.92 6.31 -19.03
C TRP A 402 13.59 6.56 -20.49
N ASN A 403 14.46 7.31 -21.18
CA ASN A 403 14.18 7.71 -22.54
C ASN A 403 14.13 6.52 -23.48
N ASN A 404 13.05 6.43 -24.28
CA ASN A 404 12.82 5.38 -25.28
C ASN A 404 12.91 3.94 -24.72
N LYS A 405 12.46 3.72 -23.47
CA LYS A 405 12.38 2.40 -22.88
C LYS A 405 10.93 1.92 -22.90
N ASP A 406 10.66 1.00 -23.79
CA ASP A 406 9.36 0.34 -23.89
C ASP A 406 9.38 -0.99 -23.14
N ALA A 407 8.30 -1.28 -22.44
CA ALA A 407 8.13 -2.52 -21.72
C ALA A 407 6.70 -3.02 -21.84
N TRP A 408 6.53 -4.31 -21.67
CA TRP A 408 5.21 -4.92 -21.59
C TRP A 408 5.23 -6.06 -20.57
N ALA A 409 4.06 -6.36 -20.05
CA ALA A 409 3.85 -7.50 -19.18
C ALA A 409 2.48 -8.12 -19.41
N ILE A 410 2.37 -9.40 -19.10
CA ILE A 410 1.12 -10.14 -19.08
C ILE A 410 1.01 -10.89 -17.76
N HIS A 411 -0.19 -10.91 -17.19
CA HIS A 411 -0.54 -11.62 -15.97
C HIS A 411 -1.83 -12.39 -16.22
N ILE A 412 -1.78 -13.69 -16.04
CA ILE A 412 -2.91 -14.59 -16.23
C ILE A 412 -3.10 -15.35 -14.93
N GLY A 413 -4.33 -15.47 -14.46
CA GLY A 413 -4.67 -16.27 -13.31
C GLY A 413 -5.92 -17.10 -13.53
N ALA A 414 -5.98 -18.23 -12.89
CA ALA A 414 -7.13 -19.13 -12.91
C ALA A 414 -7.29 -19.79 -11.53
N ARG A 415 -8.56 -20.01 -11.14
CA ARG A 415 -8.92 -20.71 -9.91
C ARG A 415 -10.13 -21.59 -10.14
N TYR A 416 -10.07 -22.78 -9.57
CA TYR A 416 -11.20 -23.70 -9.54
C TYR A 416 -11.61 -23.96 -8.08
N ASP A 417 -12.88 -23.70 -7.76
CA ASP A 417 -13.46 -23.93 -6.43
C ASP A 417 -14.06 -25.34 -6.40
N PHE A 418 -13.28 -26.35 -5.98
CA PHE A 418 -13.72 -27.75 -5.91
C PHE A 418 -14.88 -27.93 -4.94
N THR A 419 -14.83 -27.20 -3.82
CA THR A 419 -15.90 -27.15 -2.81
C THR A 419 -15.99 -25.71 -2.27
N LYS A 420 -17.01 -25.44 -1.46
CA LYS A 420 -17.09 -24.15 -0.73
C LYS A 420 -15.89 -23.92 0.21
N ALA A 421 -15.26 -25.02 0.65
CA ALA A 421 -14.13 -24.98 1.60
C ALA A 421 -12.77 -25.00 0.93
N PHE A 422 -12.63 -25.57 -0.27
CA PHE A 422 -11.33 -25.78 -0.89
C PHE A 422 -11.29 -25.33 -2.36
N ASN A 423 -10.25 -24.54 -2.68
CA ASN A 423 -9.94 -24.18 -4.04
C ASN A 423 -8.45 -24.29 -4.34
N LEU A 424 -8.14 -24.37 -5.62
CA LEU A 424 -6.80 -24.39 -6.17
C LEU A 424 -6.71 -23.34 -7.27
N GLY A 425 -5.63 -22.58 -7.28
CA GLY A 425 -5.40 -21.59 -8.31
C GLY A 425 -3.96 -21.62 -8.82
N PHE A 426 -3.81 -21.03 -10.00
CA PHE A 426 -2.54 -20.88 -10.69
C PHE A 426 -2.47 -19.46 -11.27
N GLU A 427 -1.30 -18.82 -11.17
CA GLU A 427 -1.02 -17.57 -11.85
C GLU A 427 0.28 -17.68 -12.63
N PHE A 428 0.30 -17.06 -13.81
CA PHE A 428 1.48 -16.86 -14.62
C PHE A 428 1.68 -15.36 -14.85
N PHE A 429 2.89 -14.90 -14.66
CA PHE A 429 3.28 -13.52 -14.96
C PHE A 429 4.54 -13.52 -15.82
N TYR A 430 4.59 -12.60 -16.80
CA TYR A 430 5.78 -12.29 -17.56
C TYR A 430 5.97 -10.78 -17.63
N GLY A 431 7.17 -10.31 -17.32
CA GLY A 431 7.60 -8.92 -17.53
C GLY A 431 8.79 -8.85 -18.46
N SER A 432 8.73 -7.94 -19.43
CA SER A 432 9.80 -7.72 -20.40
C SER A 432 11.00 -6.99 -19.81
N LYS A 433 12.05 -6.79 -20.60
CA LYS A 433 13.37 -6.25 -20.21
C LYS A 433 13.34 -4.98 -19.34
N TYR A 434 12.43 -4.07 -19.60
CA TYR A 434 12.34 -2.76 -18.89
C TYR A 434 11.08 -2.64 -18.04
N TRP A 435 10.37 -3.74 -17.82
CA TRP A 435 9.13 -3.75 -17.07
C TRP A 435 9.29 -3.20 -15.66
N PHE A 436 8.31 -2.39 -15.26
CA PHE A 436 8.15 -1.89 -13.91
C PHE A 436 6.66 -1.68 -13.63
N ALA A 437 6.18 -2.17 -12.49
CA ALA A 437 4.82 -1.96 -12.00
C ALA A 437 4.82 -1.00 -10.82
N LEU A 438 3.76 -0.21 -10.68
CA LEU A 438 3.49 0.59 -9.49
C LEU A 438 2.96 -0.32 -8.37
N SER A 439 3.81 -1.21 -7.88
CA SER A 439 3.48 -2.26 -6.93
C SER A 439 4.46 -2.26 -5.76
N ARG A 440 4.06 -2.89 -4.66
CA ARG A 440 4.88 -3.04 -3.46
C ARG A 440 4.87 -4.49 -2.97
N PRO A 441 5.93 -4.96 -2.31
CA PRO A 441 5.94 -6.26 -1.66
C PRO A 441 4.90 -6.34 -0.53
N GLY A 442 4.44 -7.57 -0.25
CA GLY A 442 3.57 -7.90 0.87
C GLY A 442 4.11 -9.10 1.64
N ILE A 443 3.52 -9.43 2.79
CA ILE A 443 3.99 -10.57 3.60
C ILE A 443 3.88 -11.91 2.86
N ASN A 444 2.87 -12.05 2.01
CA ASN A 444 2.61 -13.24 1.18
C ASN A 444 3.20 -13.15 -0.24
N ASP A 445 3.85 -12.05 -0.56
CA ASP A 445 4.56 -11.79 -1.82
C ASP A 445 5.80 -10.91 -1.54
N PRO A 446 6.80 -11.45 -0.81
CA PRO A 446 7.93 -10.66 -0.31
C PRO A 446 8.88 -10.17 -1.42
N LEU A 447 8.79 -10.72 -2.63
CA LEU A 447 9.61 -10.33 -3.78
C LEU A 447 8.86 -9.48 -4.79
N ASP A 448 7.57 -9.18 -4.54
CA ASP A 448 6.72 -8.40 -5.45
C ASP A 448 6.78 -8.93 -6.90
N PHE A 449 6.27 -10.12 -7.11
CA PHE A 449 6.45 -10.87 -8.35
C PHE A 449 5.96 -10.13 -9.61
N ARG A 450 5.00 -9.18 -9.44
CA ARG A 450 4.51 -8.35 -10.56
C ARG A 450 5.53 -7.33 -11.07
N ASN A 451 6.62 -7.14 -10.35
CA ASN A 451 7.78 -6.34 -10.78
C ASN A 451 8.93 -7.19 -11.37
N THR A 452 8.70 -8.47 -11.63
CA THR A 452 9.72 -9.35 -12.22
C THR A 452 9.96 -9.01 -13.70
N ARG A 453 11.21 -9.01 -14.10
CA ARG A 453 11.68 -8.99 -15.50
C ARG A 453 12.06 -10.39 -15.91
N GLY A 454 11.07 -11.17 -16.33
CA GLY A 454 11.17 -12.60 -16.60
C GLY A 454 9.84 -13.30 -16.34
N ASN A 455 9.87 -14.59 -16.01
CA ASN A 455 8.69 -15.41 -15.79
C ASN A 455 8.43 -15.63 -14.31
N VAL A 456 7.15 -15.71 -13.94
CA VAL A 456 6.70 -16.14 -12.62
C VAL A 456 5.61 -17.17 -12.77
N TYR A 457 5.67 -18.20 -11.97
CA TYR A 457 4.66 -19.24 -11.83
C TYR A 457 4.25 -19.34 -10.38
N ASP A 458 2.98 -19.14 -10.07
CA ASP A 458 2.43 -19.22 -8.72
C ASP A 458 1.32 -20.25 -8.68
N ILE A 459 1.43 -21.23 -7.77
CA ILE A 459 0.39 -22.21 -7.50
C ILE A 459 -0.04 -22.00 -6.06
N TYR A 460 -1.33 -21.89 -5.82
CA TYR A 460 -1.85 -21.72 -4.48
C TYR A 460 -3.09 -22.57 -4.20
N ALA A 461 -3.25 -22.95 -2.95
CA ALA A 461 -4.45 -23.59 -2.42
C ALA A 461 -5.00 -22.78 -1.28
N ILE A 462 -6.32 -22.66 -1.20
CA ILE A 462 -7.03 -21.98 -0.12
C ILE A 462 -7.98 -23.00 0.51
N TRP A 463 -7.83 -23.18 1.80
CA TRP A 463 -8.70 -24.00 2.61
C TRP A 463 -9.46 -23.14 3.62
N ARG A 464 -10.75 -22.91 3.38
CA ARG A 464 -11.64 -22.19 4.30
C ARG A 464 -12.04 -23.09 5.44
N LEU A 465 -11.80 -22.63 6.65
CA LEU A 465 -12.20 -23.28 7.88
C LEU A 465 -13.66 -22.91 8.21
N ASP A 466 -14.03 -21.65 7.95
CA ASP A 466 -15.38 -21.11 8.03
C ASP A 466 -15.54 -19.90 7.07
N LEU A 467 -16.57 -19.07 7.28
CA LEU A 467 -16.84 -17.89 6.45
C LEU A 467 -15.79 -16.80 6.60
N ASN A 468 -15.13 -16.74 7.76
CA ASN A 468 -14.23 -15.68 8.16
C ASN A 468 -12.77 -16.11 8.20
N GLN A 469 -12.48 -17.41 8.15
CA GLN A 469 -11.15 -17.96 8.39
C GLN A 469 -10.70 -18.90 7.28
N TYR A 470 -9.46 -18.76 6.85
CA TYR A 470 -8.88 -19.67 5.86
C TYR A 470 -7.36 -19.79 5.98
N LEU A 471 -6.86 -20.93 5.55
CA LEU A 471 -5.44 -21.18 5.33
C LEU A 471 -5.14 -20.99 3.84
N ARG A 472 -4.01 -20.32 3.54
CA ARG A 472 -3.49 -20.18 2.20
C ARG A 472 -2.10 -20.79 2.14
N PHE A 473 -1.94 -21.77 1.24
CA PHE A 473 -0.64 -22.36 0.87
C PHE A 473 -0.28 -21.84 -0.50
N ALA A 474 0.98 -21.48 -0.72
CA ALA A 474 1.43 -21.13 -2.06
C ALA A 474 2.89 -21.49 -2.29
N TYR A 475 3.17 -21.79 -3.56
CA TYR A 475 4.51 -21.93 -4.11
C TYR A 475 4.64 -21.00 -5.30
N THR A 476 5.61 -20.08 -5.23
CA THR A 476 5.93 -19.14 -6.31
C THR A 476 7.33 -19.43 -6.82
N HIS A 477 7.47 -19.69 -8.12
CA HIS A 477 8.75 -19.80 -8.81
C HIS A 477 8.97 -18.57 -9.68
N ILE A 478 10.10 -17.91 -9.52
CA ILE A 478 10.50 -16.73 -10.27
C ILE A 478 11.78 -17.04 -11.05
N ASP A 479 11.73 -16.82 -12.38
CA ASP A 479 12.85 -16.94 -13.31
C ASP A 479 13.20 -15.55 -13.83
N TYR A 480 14.21 -14.91 -13.24
CA TYR A 480 14.67 -13.58 -13.62
C TYR A 480 15.53 -13.67 -14.88
N GLN A 481 15.04 -13.14 -15.98
CA GLN A 481 15.77 -13.06 -17.25
C GLN A 481 16.63 -11.80 -17.36
N TYR A 482 16.25 -10.75 -16.66
CA TYR A 482 16.94 -9.47 -16.68
C TYR A 482 17.10 -8.93 -15.26
N ALA A 483 18.23 -8.26 -15.03
CA ALA A 483 18.52 -7.59 -13.77
C ALA A 483 17.60 -6.40 -13.51
N ASN A 484 17.72 -5.83 -12.30
CA ASN A 484 17.00 -4.64 -11.86
C ASN A 484 15.47 -4.77 -11.88
N SER A 485 14.93 -5.97 -11.65
CA SER A 485 13.52 -6.14 -11.27
C SER A 485 13.19 -5.22 -10.07
N SER A 486 11.99 -4.66 -10.04
CA SER A 486 11.52 -3.69 -9.03
C SER A 486 12.21 -2.31 -9.06
N VAL A 487 13.05 -2.04 -10.04
CA VAL A 487 13.67 -0.73 -10.22
C VAL A 487 13.11 -0.07 -11.48
N PRO A 488 12.54 1.15 -11.39
CA PRO A 488 11.81 1.78 -12.51
C PRO A 488 12.72 2.32 -13.61
N VAL A 489 13.92 1.82 -13.80
CA VAL A 489 14.86 2.39 -14.75
C VAL A 489 15.79 1.41 -15.44
N GLY A 490 16.21 1.85 -16.45
CA GLY A 490 16.96 1.73 -17.60
C GLY A 490 18.02 0.75 -17.82
N GLY A 491 19.07 0.67 -17.20
CA GLY A 491 20.14 -0.29 -17.51
C GLY A 491 19.77 -1.69 -17.05
N THR A 492 19.70 -2.62 -17.98
CA THR A 492 19.44 -4.00 -17.62
C THR A 492 20.25 -4.94 -18.50
N TYR A 493 20.82 -5.95 -17.91
CA TYR A 493 21.57 -7.00 -18.58
C TYR A 493 20.89 -8.35 -18.32
N LYS A 494 21.17 -9.31 -19.16
CA LYS A 494 20.66 -10.68 -19.00
C LYS A 494 21.24 -11.31 -17.74
N VAL A 495 20.37 -11.93 -16.96
CA VAL A 495 20.75 -12.77 -15.81
C VAL A 495 20.06 -14.13 -15.94
N ASN A 496 20.50 -15.07 -15.14
CA ASN A 496 19.88 -16.39 -15.01
C ASN A 496 19.70 -16.67 -13.51
N ASP A 497 18.99 -15.74 -12.87
CA ASP A 497 18.71 -15.83 -11.45
C ASP A 497 17.33 -16.43 -11.23
N LYS A 498 17.17 -17.23 -10.18
CA LYS A 498 15.91 -17.90 -9.85
C LYS A 498 15.62 -17.76 -8.37
N ALA A 499 14.34 -17.62 -8.04
CA ALA A 499 13.89 -17.64 -6.67
C ALA A 499 12.64 -18.52 -6.52
N ASN A 500 12.54 -19.17 -5.37
CA ASN A 500 11.40 -19.99 -4.96
C ASN A 500 10.87 -19.46 -3.64
N ILE A 501 9.56 -19.30 -3.53
CA ILE A 501 8.89 -18.87 -2.32
C ILE A 501 7.88 -19.94 -1.93
N PHE A 502 7.99 -20.48 -0.73
CA PHE A 502 6.96 -21.31 -0.09
C PHE A 502 6.30 -20.49 0.99
N SER A 503 4.99 -20.42 1.00
CA SER A 503 4.25 -19.67 2.00
C SER A 503 3.05 -20.41 2.55
N LEU A 504 2.80 -20.21 3.85
CA LEU A 504 1.61 -20.67 4.57
C LEU A 504 1.12 -19.53 5.45
N PHE A 505 -0.10 -19.07 5.21
CA PHE A 505 -0.72 -18.01 6.00
C PHE A 505 -2.12 -18.44 6.48
N TYR A 506 -2.37 -18.20 7.75
CA TYR A 506 -3.69 -18.21 8.33
C TYR A 506 -4.27 -16.80 8.28
N ASN A 507 -5.49 -16.68 7.79
CA ASN A 507 -6.16 -15.42 7.57
C ASN A 507 -7.52 -15.41 8.27
N VAL A 508 -7.85 -14.27 8.88
CA VAL A 508 -9.13 -14.00 9.54
C VAL A 508 -9.67 -12.67 9.01
N ARG A 509 -10.97 -12.62 8.71
CA ARG A 509 -11.68 -11.40 8.26
C ARG A 509 -13.04 -11.30 8.92
N PHE A 510 -13.36 -10.17 9.52
CA PHE A 510 -14.67 -9.90 10.08
C PHE A 510 -14.99 -8.39 10.14
#